data_fd1b2b4e386eb745811a508960b1c7fe
#
_entry.id   fd1b2b4e386eb745811a508960b1c7fe
#
_cell.length_a   1.000
_cell.length_b   1.000
_cell.length_c   1.000
_cell.angle_alpha   90.00
_cell.angle_beta   90.00
_cell.angle_gamma   90.00
#
_symmetry.space_group_name_H-M   'P 1'
#
loop_
_entity.id
_entity.type
_entity.pdbx_description
1 polymer ?
#
loop_
_entity_poly.entity_id
_entity_poly.type
_entity_poly.pdbx_seq_one_letter_code
_entity_poly.pdbx_strand_id
1 'polypeptide(L)'
;MMPSLRTLTRRWLPLSLKRSFQHAILGYDSYAPSFSSAGEDMILRHILGSDKMSGFYVDVGAFHPTLFSNTYFFYLNGWNGINVEARPGSKELFDKVRPRDINLEEGVSRESGSMTYYFIAEDSTMNSFSRDFLRQIGMLAHVRSEIPVRTRPLAEILEQHVPPGQTIDFMNVDVEGHDLAVLESNDWKRFRPRIVVVEDEGLDPRESRIVCMLNDHGYELCAQNVIILDKINEYFLLDRTNKQLPVQR
;
A
#
# COMPACT_ATOMS: atom_id res chain seq x y z
N MET A 1 -20.52 -10.93 28.41
CA MET A 1 -20.54 -11.25 26.96
C MET A 1 -19.22 -11.93 26.64
N MET A 2 -19.21 -13.26 26.42
CA MET A 2 -17.94 -13.97 26.11
C MET A 2 -17.43 -13.54 24.75
N PRO A 3 -16.12 -13.27 24.57
CA PRO A 3 -15.55 -12.97 23.27
C PRO A 3 -15.76 -14.18 22.34
N SER A 4 -16.13 -13.92 21.11
CA SER A 4 -16.37 -14.99 20.13
C SER A 4 -15.12 -15.84 19.93
N LEU A 5 -15.26 -17.14 19.67
CA LEU A 5 -14.13 -18.04 19.37
C LEU A 5 -13.18 -17.47 18.29
N ARG A 6 -13.68 -16.63 17.37
CA ARG A 6 -12.90 -15.94 16.34
C ARG A 6 -11.91 -14.93 16.92
N THR A 7 -12.19 -14.33 18.09
CA THR A 7 -11.31 -13.32 18.72
C THR A 7 -10.17 -13.97 19.52
N LEU A 8 -10.39 -15.16 20.08
CA LEU A 8 -9.40 -15.89 20.87
C LEU A 8 -8.31 -16.56 20.02
N THR A 9 -8.66 -17.04 18.83
CA THR A 9 -7.70 -17.73 17.94
C THR A 9 -6.76 -16.77 17.18
N ARG A 10 -7.11 -15.49 17.06
CA ARG A 10 -6.35 -14.51 16.28
C ARG A 10 -5.04 -14.05 16.94
N ARG A 11 -4.92 -14.11 18.26
CA ARG A 11 -3.83 -13.41 18.99
C ARG A 11 -2.69 -14.30 19.47
N TRP A 12 -2.85 -15.63 19.57
CA TRP A 12 -1.92 -16.47 20.32
C TRP A 12 -1.47 -17.77 19.64
N LEU A 13 -1.99 -18.13 18.48
CA LEU A 13 -1.61 -19.37 17.80
C LEU A 13 -0.48 -19.13 16.79
N PRO A 14 0.61 -19.95 16.81
CA PRO A 14 1.61 -20.00 15.77
C PRO A 14 0.97 -20.21 14.37
N LEU A 15 1.59 -19.71 13.32
CA LEU A 15 1.09 -19.81 11.93
C LEU A 15 0.85 -21.27 11.52
N SER A 16 1.70 -22.20 11.97
CA SER A 16 1.54 -23.64 11.74
C SER A 16 0.23 -24.19 12.32
N LEU A 17 -0.13 -23.77 13.54
CA LEU A 17 -1.39 -24.16 14.18
C LEU A 17 -2.60 -23.46 13.54
N LYS A 18 -2.44 -22.22 13.07
CA LYS A 18 -3.51 -21.54 12.30
C LYS A 18 -3.78 -22.27 10.99
N ARG A 19 -2.76 -22.70 10.25
CA ARG A 19 -2.89 -23.48 9.01
C ARG A 19 -3.56 -24.83 9.28
N SER A 20 -3.15 -25.55 10.31
CA SER A 20 -3.77 -26.84 10.70
C SER A 20 -5.24 -26.67 11.12
N PHE A 21 -5.58 -25.58 11.79
CA PHE A 21 -6.95 -25.27 12.20
C PHE A 21 -7.82 -24.86 10.99
N GLN A 22 -7.26 -24.11 10.06
CA GLN A 22 -7.92 -23.74 8.80
C GLN A 22 -8.17 -24.98 7.94
N HIS A 23 -7.18 -25.87 7.82
CA HIS A 23 -7.31 -27.16 7.14
C HIS A 23 -8.43 -28.03 7.76
N ALA A 24 -8.44 -28.18 9.08
CA ALA A 24 -9.44 -28.99 9.79
C ALA A 24 -10.88 -28.45 9.68
N ILE A 25 -11.05 -27.13 9.58
CA ILE A 25 -12.38 -26.48 9.51
C ILE A 25 -12.88 -26.29 8.09
N LEU A 26 -11.97 -25.92 7.16
CA LEU A 26 -12.36 -25.50 5.80
C LEU A 26 -12.13 -26.59 4.76
N GLY A 27 -11.41 -27.67 5.11
CA GLY A 27 -11.11 -28.79 4.21
C GLY A 27 -10.21 -28.44 3.02
N TYR A 28 -9.53 -27.28 3.06
CA TYR A 28 -8.66 -26.81 1.98
C TYR A 28 -7.22 -26.68 2.43
N ASP A 29 -6.32 -27.41 1.77
CA ASP A 29 -4.85 -27.33 1.98
C ASP A 29 -4.23 -26.05 1.44
N SER A 30 -4.92 -25.34 0.55
CA SER A 30 -4.37 -24.24 -0.25
C SER A 30 -5.16 -22.92 -0.14
N TYR A 31 -5.97 -22.74 0.91
CA TYR A 31 -6.68 -21.49 1.11
C TYR A 31 -5.75 -20.38 1.61
N ALA A 32 -5.60 -19.34 0.83
CA ALA A 32 -4.85 -18.15 1.20
C ALA A 32 -5.75 -16.92 1.04
N PRO A 33 -6.20 -16.28 2.15
CA PRO A 33 -7.03 -15.08 2.05
C PRO A 33 -6.22 -13.91 1.47
N SER A 34 -6.84 -13.14 0.58
CA SER A 34 -6.41 -11.82 0.16
C SER A 34 -7.28 -10.75 0.80
N PHE A 35 -6.70 -9.57 1.06
CA PHE A 35 -7.39 -8.39 1.59
C PHE A 35 -7.30 -7.22 0.63
N SER A 36 -6.48 -7.32 -0.38
CA SER A 36 -6.31 -6.34 -1.44
C SER A 36 -7.42 -6.44 -2.49
N SER A 37 -7.49 -5.48 -3.39
CA SER A 37 -8.53 -5.38 -4.42
C SER A 37 -8.45 -6.53 -5.43
N ALA A 38 -7.25 -6.81 -5.94
CA ALA A 38 -7.02 -7.76 -7.02
C ALA A 38 -5.93 -8.81 -6.73
N GLY A 39 -5.56 -9.00 -5.45
CA GLY A 39 -4.59 -10.01 -5.03
C GLY A 39 -3.15 -9.52 -4.96
N GLU A 40 -2.91 -8.22 -4.85
CA GLU A 40 -1.60 -7.58 -4.75
C GLU A 40 -0.83 -8.09 -3.53
N ASP A 41 -1.52 -8.26 -2.40
CA ASP A 41 -0.95 -8.84 -1.18
C ASP A 41 -0.46 -10.28 -1.39
N MET A 42 -1.06 -11.04 -2.31
CA MET A 42 -0.61 -12.39 -2.67
C MET A 42 0.70 -12.36 -3.46
N ILE A 43 0.82 -11.41 -4.40
CA ILE A 43 2.04 -11.22 -5.18
C ILE A 43 3.18 -10.79 -4.25
N LEU A 44 2.94 -9.80 -3.38
CA LEU A 44 3.91 -9.36 -2.36
C LEU A 44 4.38 -10.50 -1.48
N ARG A 45 3.46 -11.35 -1.00
CA ARG A 45 3.78 -12.53 -0.18
C ARG A 45 4.66 -13.53 -0.91
N HIS A 46 4.44 -13.69 -2.22
CA HIS A 46 5.28 -14.56 -3.03
C HIS A 46 6.68 -13.99 -3.20
N ILE A 47 6.82 -12.69 -3.51
CA ILE A 47 8.12 -12.04 -3.73
C ILE A 47 8.92 -11.95 -2.43
N LEU A 48 8.28 -11.60 -1.31
CA LEU A 48 8.92 -11.42 0.00
C LEU A 48 9.27 -12.75 0.69
N GLY A 49 8.67 -13.84 0.24
CA GLY A 49 8.75 -15.15 0.89
C GLY A 49 7.68 -15.34 1.98
N SER A 50 6.94 -16.44 1.90
CA SER A 50 5.80 -16.73 2.78
C SER A 50 6.18 -16.89 4.27
N ASP A 51 7.45 -17.12 4.57
CA ASP A 51 7.96 -17.46 5.91
C ASP A 51 8.53 -16.25 6.65
N LYS A 52 8.50 -15.06 6.03
CA LYS A 52 8.98 -13.83 6.66
C LYS A 52 8.01 -13.37 7.76
N MET A 53 8.43 -13.56 9.02
CA MET A 53 7.61 -13.38 10.22
C MET A 53 7.46 -11.92 10.66
N SER A 54 8.28 -11.00 10.17
CA SER A 54 8.24 -9.59 10.53
C SER A 54 8.79 -8.72 9.40
N GLY A 55 8.33 -7.49 9.32
CA GLY A 55 8.80 -6.52 8.36
C GLY A 55 8.16 -5.16 8.59
N PHE A 56 8.55 -4.21 7.75
CA PHE A 56 8.09 -2.84 7.80
C PHE A 56 7.63 -2.38 6.42
N TYR A 57 6.44 -1.81 6.34
CA TYR A 57 5.86 -1.30 5.11
C TYR A 57 5.55 0.20 5.20
N VAL A 58 5.41 0.81 4.03
CA VAL A 58 4.86 2.16 3.85
C VAL A 58 3.69 2.04 2.89
N ASP A 59 2.54 2.60 3.26
CA ASP A 59 1.29 2.55 2.50
C ASP A 59 0.79 3.98 2.29
N VAL A 60 0.91 4.48 1.06
CA VAL A 60 0.51 5.83 0.67
C VAL A 60 -0.75 5.74 -0.18
N GLY A 61 -1.83 6.37 0.28
CA GLY A 61 -3.18 6.14 -0.23
C GLY A 61 -3.80 4.89 0.41
N ALA A 62 -3.62 4.74 1.74
CA ALA A 62 -3.98 3.50 2.44
C ALA A 62 -5.48 3.20 2.50
N PHE A 63 -6.34 4.13 2.05
CA PHE A 63 -7.79 4.05 1.93
C PHE A 63 -8.51 3.58 3.18
N HIS A 64 -8.42 2.29 3.50
CA HIS A 64 -9.15 1.67 4.63
C HIS A 64 -8.27 0.63 5.35
N PRO A 65 -8.33 0.53 6.69
CA PRO A 65 -7.42 -0.34 7.44
C PRO A 65 -7.55 -1.84 7.14
N THR A 66 -8.64 -2.29 6.50
CA THR A 66 -8.90 -3.71 6.27
C THR A 66 -9.48 -4.06 4.89
N LEU A 67 -10.11 -3.10 4.19
CA LEU A 67 -10.73 -3.31 2.88
C LEU A 67 -9.79 -2.81 1.80
N PHE A 68 -9.62 -3.59 0.74
CA PHE A 68 -8.76 -3.29 -0.41
C PHE A 68 -7.32 -2.93 0.01
N SER A 69 -6.84 -3.55 1.12
CA SER A 69 -5.56 -3.18 1.74
C SER A 69 -4.45 -4.15 1.34
N ASN A 70 -3.45 -3.63 0.66
CA ASN A 70 -2.23 -4.35 0.28
C ASN A 70 -1.35 -4.69 1.49
N THR A 71 -1.58 -4.03 2.64
CA THR A 71 -0.78 -4.15 3.85
C THR A 71 -1.44 -4.90 5.00
N TYR A 72 -2.77 -5.07 4.99
CA TYR A 72 -3.48 -5.66 6.13
C TYR A 72 -3.12 -7.12 6.41
N PHE A 73 -2.84 -7.93 5.38
CA PHE A 73 -2.34 -9.27 5.59
C PHE A 73 -1.04 -9.28 6.40
N PHE A 74 -0.10 -8.41 6.07
CA PHE A 74 1.17 -8.27 6.76
C PHE A 74 0.98 -7.80 8.19
N TYR A 75 0.11 -6.82 8.42
CA TYR A 75 -0.27 -6.37 9.76
C TYR A 75 -0.81 -7.53 10.62
N LEU A 76 -1.69 -8.38 10.10
CA LEU A 76 -2.23 -9.54 10.81
C LEU A 76 -1.14 -10.56 11.17
N ASN A 77 -0.05 -10.60 10.42
CA ASN A 77 1.08 -11.49 10.63
C ASN A 77 2.24 -10.86 11.42
N GLY A 78 1.97 -9.75 12.13
CA GLY A 78 2.93 -9.19 13.09
C GLY A 78 3.81 -8.06 12.54
N TRP A 79 3.66 -7.71 11.25
CA TRP A 79 4.34 -6.55 10.69
C TRP A 79 3.74 -5.25 11.21
N ASN A 80 4.45 -4.16 11.04
CA ASN A 80 3.96 -2.80 11.26
C ASN A 80 4.52 -1.88 10.18
N GLY A 81 3.99 -0.66 10.11
CA GLY A 81 4.42 0.29 9.09
C GLY A 81 3.86 1.68 9.30
N ILE A 82 3.89 2.44 8.21
CA ILE A 82 3.33 3.78 8.12
C ILE A 82 2.18 3.71 7.12
N ASN A 83 0.99 4.16 7.53
CA ASN A 83 -0.14 4.38 6.65
C ASN A 83 -0.35 5.88 6.50
N VAL A 84 -0.41 6.37 5.26
CA VAL A 84 -0.71 7.76 4.93
C VAL A 84 -2.00 7.80 4.13
N GLU A 85 -3.01 8.49 4.64
CA GLU A 85 -4.30 8.62 3.99
C GLU A 85 -4.81 10.05 4.11
N ALA A 86 -5.15 10.65 2.96
CA ALA A 86 -5.53 12.06 2.89
C ALA A 86 -6.97 12.34 3.36
N ARG A 87 -7.82 11.33 3.33
CA ARG A 87 -9.24 11.45 3.65
C ARG A 87 -9.45 11.85 5.11
N PRO A 88 -10.17 12.94 5.41
CA PRO A 88 -10.50 13.34 6.78
C PRO A 88 -11.22 12.24 7.56
N GLY A 89 -10.80 12.03 8.83
CA GLY A 89 -11.32 10.98 9.71
C GLY A 89 -10.67 9.60 9.52
N SER A 90 -9.78 9.44 8.55
CA SER A 90 -9.09 8.18 8.29
C SER A 90 -8.19 7.77 9.46
N LYS A 91 -7.46 8.72 10.04
CA LYS A 91 -6.54 8.44 11.14
C LYS A 91 -7.22 7.78 12.33
N GLU A 92 -8.39 8.26 12.74
CA GLU A 92 -9.13 7.69 13.87
C GLU A 92 -9.53 6.24 13.60
N LEU A 93 -9.96 5.95 12.36
CA LEU A 93 -10.31 4.60 11.94
C LEU A 93 -9.10 3.67 11.95
N PHE A 94 -7.95 4.13 11.41
CA PHE A 94 -6.71 3.36 11.39
C PHE A 94 -6.17 3.13 12.80
N ASP A 95 -6.13 4.14 13.67
CA ASP A 95 -5.65 4.02 15.05
C ASP A 95 -6.46 2.98 15.85
N LYS A 96 -7.76 2.92 15.61
CA LYS A 96 -8.65 1.94 16.25
C LYS A 96 -8.40 0.51 15.79
N VAL A 97 -8.11 0.31 14.51
CA VAL A 97 -8.02 -1.03 13.88
C VAL A 97 -6.57 -1.51 13.82
N ARG A 98 -5.62 -0.60 13.56
CA ARG A 98 -4.20 -0.86 13.36
C ARG A 98 -3.32 -0.04 14.31
N PRO A 99 -3.47 -0.18 15.64
CA PRO A 99 -2.75 0.66 16.63
C PRO A 99 -1.25 0.39 16.72
N ARG A 100 -0.70 -0.63 16.03
CA ARG A 100 0.75 -0.85 15.96
C ARG A 100 1.41 -0.05 14.84
N ASP A 101 0.61 0.48 13.91
CA ASP A 101 1.10 1.29 12.81
C ASP A 101 1.18 2.77 13.18
N ILE A 102 1.98 3.49 12.44
CA ILE A 102 1.99 4.95 12.43
C ILE A 102 0.96 5.38 11.39
N ASN A 103 -0.13 5.98 11.85
CA ASN A 103 -1.24 6.37 10.99
C ASN A 103 -1.28 7.89 10.85
N LEU A 104 -1.20 8.37 9.61
CA LEU A 104 -1.12 9.79 9.27
C LEU A 104 -2.30 10.18 8.38
N GLU A 105 -2.96 11.29 8.78
CA GLU A 105 -4.05 11.91 8.00
C GLU A 105 -3.50 13.15 7.30
N GLU A 106 -2.88 12.96 6.17
CA GLU A 106 -2.30 13.99 5.34
C GLU A 106 -2.09 13.47 3.91
N GLY A 107 -1.90 14.37 2.96
CA GLY A 107 -1.53 14.03 1.60
C GLY A 107 -0.02 13.99 1.40
N VAL A 108 0.41 13.31 0.35
CA VAL A 108 1.81 13.32 -0.09
C VAL A 108 1.91 14.04 -1.43
N SER A 109 2.88 14.96 -1.56
CA SER A 109 3.13 15.71 -2.79
C SER A 109 4.59 16.16 -2.85
N ARG A 110 4.99 16.81 -3.96
CA ARG A 110 6.38 17.29 -4.15
C ARG A 110 6.82 18.31 -3.12
N GLU A 111 5.89 19.11 -2.61
CA GLU A 111 6.17 20.23 -1.70
C GLU A 111 5.24 20.21 -0.50
N SER A 112 5.74 20.72 0.63
CA SER A 112 4.94 20.93 1.82
C SER A 112 3.97 22.10 1.63
N GLY A 113 2.70 21.87 1.97
CA GLY A 113 1.67 22.90 1.80
C GLY A 113 0.26 22.38 2.04
N SER A 114 -0.65 22.82 1.18
CA SER A 114 -2.04 22.37 1.15
C SER A 114 -2.48 22.20 -0.30
N MET A 115 -3.13 21.08 -0.58
CA MET A 115 -3.74 20.80 -1.88
C MET A 115 -5.24 20.59 -1.74
N THR A 116 -5.97 20.83 -2.82
CA THR A 116 -7.39 20.52 -2.89
C THR A 116 -7.59 19.02 -3.07
N TYR A 117 -8.25 18.40 -2.11
CA TYR A 117 -8.67 17.01 -2.17
C TYR A 117 -10.12 16.94 -2.66
N TYR A 118 -10.35 16.28 -3.77
CA TYR A 118 -11.67 16.11 -4.39
C TYR A 118 -12.35 14.90 -3.76
N PHE A 119 -13.28 15.16 -2.86
CA PHE A 119 -13.99 14.16 -2.09
C PHE A 119 -15.30 13.75 -2.78
N ILE A 120 -15.44 12.47 -3.06
CA ILE A 120 -16.62 11.85 -3.64
C ILE A 120 -17.48 11.21 -2.55
N ALA A 121 -16.90 10.28 -1.77
CA ALA A 121 -17.58 9.61 -0.65
C ALA A 121 -16.55 8.96 0.29
N GLU A 122 -16.99 8.57 1.49
CA GLU A 122 -16.14 7.89 2.48
C GLU A 122 -15.67 6.50 2.02
N ASP A 123 -16.51 5.81 1.26
CA ASP A 123 -16.28 4.48 0.72
C ASP A 123 -15.81 4.48 -0.74
N SER A 124 -15.51 5.67 -1.29
CA SER A 124 -15.00 5.79 -2.65
C SER A 124 -13.49 5.64 -2.68
N THR A 125 -12.99 4.72 -3.48
CA THR A 125 -11.56 4.61 -3.79
C THR A 125 -11.09 5.72 -4.72
N MET A 126 -12.00 6.38 -5.45
CA MET A 126 -11.72 7.43 -6.45
C MET A 126 -11.56 8.85 -5.87
N ASN A 127 -11.45 9.00 -4.54
CA ASN A 127 -11.09 10.30 -3.97
C ASN A 127 -9.66 10.67 -4.35
N SER A 128 -9.39 11.88 -4.83
CA SER A 128 -8.10 12.20 -5.46
C SER A 128 -7.69 13.65 -5.24
N PHE A 129 -6.39 13.93 -5.35
CA PHE A 129 -5.83 15.27 -5.53
C PHE A 129 -5.82 15.70 -7.01
N SER A 130 -6.02 14.78 -7.96
CA SER A 130 -5.93 15.02 -9.39
C SER A 130 -7.30 15.28 -10.01
N ARG A 131 -7.58 16.56 -10.28
CA ARG A 131 -8.79 16.94 -11.01
C ARG A 131 -8.81 16.37 -12.44
N ASP A 132 -7.63 16.26 -13.05
CA ASP A 132 -7.51 15.77 -14.42
C ASP A 132 -7.75 14.27 -14.49
N PHE A 133 -7.25 13.50 -13.53
CA PHE A 133 -7.60 12.09 -13.36
C PHE A 133 -9.11 11.90 -13.25
N LEU A 134 -9.77 12.62 -12.32
CA LEU A 134 -11.23 12.52 -12.15
C LEU A 134 -12.01 12.89 -13.41
N ARG A 135 -11.51 13.84 -14.21
CA ARG A 135 -12.10 14.18 -15.50
C ARG A 135 -11.94 13.05 -16.51
N GLN A 136 -10.76 12.45 -16.55
CA GLN A 136 -10.40 11.35 -17.47
C GLN A 136 -11.24 10.10 -17.22
N ILE A 137 -11.45 9.73 -15.94
CA ILE A 137 -12.30 8.58 -15.58
C ILE A 137 -13.80 8.90 -15.50
N GLY A 138 -14.20 10.17 -15.77
CA GLY A 138 -15.61 10.59 -15.78
C GLY A 138 -16.22 10.81 -14.38
N MET A 139 -15.41 10.85 -13.33
CA MET A 139 -15.87 10.98 -11.93
C MET A 139 -15.93 12.41 -11.42
N LEU A 140 -15.46 13.40 -12.18
CA LEU A 140 -15.42 14.80 -11.74
C LEU A 140 -16.81 15.36 -11.36
N ALA A 141 -17.88 14.93 -12.04
CA ALA A 141 -19.25 15.35 -11.73
C ALA A 141 -19.80 14.76 -10.42
N HIS A 142 -19.12 13.75 -9.84
CA HIS A 142 -19.51 13.10 -8.60
C HIS A 142 -18.82 13.69 -7.36
N VAL A 143 -17.92 14.66 -7.55
CA VAL A 143 -17.25 15.36 -6.45
C VAL A 143 -18.30 16.10 -5.62
N ARG A 144 -18.38 15.75 -4.34
CA ARG A 144 -19.31 16.37 -3.37
C ARG A 144 -18.72 17.57 -2.66
N SER A 145 -17.41 17.52 -2.42
CA SER A 145 -16.72 18.64 -1.77
C SER A 145 -15.25 18.70 -2.19
N GLU A 146 -14.71 19.90 -2.14
CA GLU A 146 -13.29 20.21 -2.30
C GLU A 146 -12.74 20.57 -0.93
N ILE A 147 -11.81 19.78 -0.41
CA ILE A 147 -11.31 19.88 0.96
C ILE A 147 -9.84 20.28 0.90
N PRO A 148 -9.40 21.36 1.57
CA PRO A 148 -7.99 21.65 1.70
C PRO A 148 -7.34 20.63 2.65
N VAL A 149 -6.40 19.85 2.14
CA VAL A 149 -5.65 18.85 2.91
C VAL A 149 -4.19 19.24 2.92
N ARG A 150 -3.57 19.17 4.11
CA ARG A 150 -2.13 19.36 4.25
C ARG A 150 -1.38 18.31 3.47
N THR A 151 -0.31 18.73 2.78
CA THR A 151 0.59 17.83 2.05
C THR A 151 2.03 18.02 2.48
N ARG A 152 2.82 16.95 2.38
CA ARG A 152 4.28 16.98 2.57
C ARG A 152 4.97 16.04 1.59
N PRO A 153 6.26 16.28 1.28
CA PRO A 153 7.09 15.30 0.58
C PRO A 153 7.18 13.97 1.34
N LEU A 154 7.18 12.88 0.58
CA LEU A 154 7.35 11.55 1.15
C LEU A 154 8.65 11.45 1.97
N ALA A 155 9.74 12.03 1.47
CA ALA A 155 11.02 12.05 2.17
C ALA A 155 10.92 12.67 3.57
N GLU A 156 10.14 13.74 3.77
CA GLU A 156 9.95 14.37 5.08
C GLU A 156 9.15 13.47 6.03
N ILE A 157 8.13 12.80 5.49
CA ILE A 157 7.32 11.84 6.27
C ILE A 157 8.20 10.67 6.72
N LEU A 158 8.98 10.09 5.82
CA LEU A 158 9.84 8.96 6.12
C LEU A 158 10.98 9.35 7.09
N GLU A 159 11.56 10.54 6.93
CA GLU A 159 12.56 11.08 7.88
C GLU A 159 12.05 11.14 9.32
N GLN A 160 10.80 11.57 9.47
CA GLN A 160 10.20 11.75 10.79
C GLN A 160 9.76 10.43 11.43
N HIS A 161 9.35 9.44 10.63
CA HIS A 161 8.60 8.30 11.13
C HIS A 161 9.29 6.95 10.95
N VAL A 162 10.22 6.79 10.01
CA VAL A 162 10.98 5.54 9.87
C VAL A 162 12.03 5.45 10.97
N PRO A 163 12.00 4.40 11.80
CA PRO A 163 13.01 4.24 12.87
C PRO A 163 14.43 4.16 12.29
N PRO A 164 15.44 4.70 12.98
CA PRO A 164 16.82 4.62 12.54
C PRO A 164 17.26 3.16 12.27
N GLY A 165 17.80 2.91 11.08
CA GLY A 165 18.24 1.58 10.66
C GLY A 165 17.13 0.61 10.26
N GLN A 166 15.88 1.06 10.25
CA GLN A 166 14.76 0.24 9.79
C GLN A 166 14.80 0.07 8.26
N THR A 167 14.76 -1.16 7.82
CA THR A 167 14.56 -1.48 6.40
C THR A 167 13.08 -1.41 6.05
N ILE A 168 12.74 -0.75 4.97
CA ILE A 168 11.40 -0.77 4.39
C ILE A 168 11.32 -1.97 3.45
N ASP A 169 10.50 -2.94 3.77
CA ASP A 169 10.37 -4.17 2.98
C ASP A 169 9.59 -3.94 1.70
N PHE A 170 8.51 -3.19 1.79
CA PHE A 170 7.82 -2.69 0.61
C PHE A 170 7.14 -1.34 0.88
N MET A 171 6.92 -0.64 -0.20
CA MET A 171 6.14 0.60 -0.25
C MET A 171 5.01 0.39 -1.26
N ASN A 172 3.79 0.64 -0.85
CA ASN A 172 2.62 0.74 -1.71
C ASN A 172 2.32 2.22 -1.95
N VAL A 173 2.07 2.58 -3.20
CA VAL A 173 1.62 3.93 -3.60
C VAL A 173 0.44 3.76 -4.53
N ASP A 174 -0.70 4.27 -4.10
CA ASP A 174 -1.97 4.22 -4.83
C ASP A 174 -2.79 5.46 -4.40
N VAL A 175 -2.63 6.54 -5.13
CA VAL A 175 -3.20 7.85 -4.79
C VAL A 175 -4.02 8.46 -5.93
N GLU A 176 -4.52 7.59 -6.80
CA GLU A 176 -5.51 7.92 -7.80
C GLU A 176 -5.07 9.09 -8.71
N GLY A 177 -3.99 8.83 -9.47
CA GLY A 177 -3.46 9.78 -10.47
C GLY A 177 -2.51 10.84 -9.93
N HIS A 178 -2.00 10.69 -8.70
CA HIS A 178 -0.96 11.55 -8.13
C HIS A 178 0.34 10.79 -7.81
N ASP A 179 0.44 9.54 -8.20
CA ASP A 179 1.45 8.54 -7.83
C ASP A 179 2.87 8.97 -8.21
N LEU A 180 3.05 9.47 -9.43
CA LEU A 180 4.34 9.96 -9.87
C LEU A 180 4.85 11.11 -8.98
N ALA A 181 3.97 12.03 -8.57
CA ALA A 181 4.37 13.15 -7.71
C ALA A 181 4.78 12.68 -6.31
N VAL A 182 4.09 11.65 -5.78
CA VAL A 182 4.46 10.99 -4.52
C VAL A 182 5.86 10.39 -4.63
N LEU A 183 6.12 9.59 -5.66
CA LEU A 183 7.40 8.91 -5.85
C LEU A 183 8.55 9.90 -6.11
N GLU A 184 8.33 10.96 -6.88
CA GLU A 184 9.32 12.02 -7.11
C GLU A 184 9.68 12.81 -5.84
N SER A 185 8.82 12.78 -4.82
CA SER A 185 9.04 13.45 -3.53
C SER A 185 9.87 12.62 -2.53
N ASN A 186 10.25 11.38 -2.89
CA ASN A 186 11.07 10.52 -2.06
C ASN A 186 12.58 10.81 -2.22
N ASP A 187 13.35 10.60 -1.16
CA ASP A 187 14.81 10.53 -1.21
C ASP A 187 15.26 9.07 -1.44
N TRP A 188 15.38 8.67 -2.70
CA TRP A 188 15.76 7.32 -3.11
C TRP A 188 17.20 6.91 -2.71
N LYS A 189 18.02 7.80 -2.19
CA LYS A 189 19.34 7.46 -1.61
C LYS A 189 19.22 7.01 -0.16
N ARG A 190 18.24 7.54 0.56
CA ARG A 190 18.04 7.28 2.01
C ARG A 190 16.93 6.26 2.26
N PHE A 191 15.80 6.41 1.59
CA PHE A 191 14.63 5.59 1.79
C PHE A 191 14.40 4.72 0.56
N ARG A 192 14.94 3.50 0.62
CA ARG A 192 14.90 2.52 -0.46
C ARG A 192 14.11 1.28 -0.04
N PRO A 193 12.80 1.23 -0.32
CA PRO A 193 12.02 0.01 -0.15
C PRO A 193 12.61 -1.12 -0.99
N ARG A 194 12.56 -2.36 -0.50
CA ARG A 194 12.99 -3.51 -1.30
C ARG A 194 12.08 -3.76 -2.50
N ILE A 195 10.78 -3.46 -2.33
CA ILE A 195 9.77 -3.55 -3.38
C ILE A 195 8.97 -2.25 -3.36
N VAL A 196 8.70 -1.70 -4.54
CA VAL A 196 7.70 -0.65 -4.75
C VAL A 196 6.53 -1.27 -5.48
N VAL A 197 5.33 -1.11 -4.95
CA VAL A 197 4.06 -1.42 -5.62
C VAL A 197 3.42 -0.09 -5.96
N VAL A 198 3.01 0.10 -7.20
CA VAL A 198 2.44 1.36 -7.64
C VAL A 198 1.41 1.15 -8.73
N GLU A 199 0.31 1.89 -8.65
CA GLU A 199 -0.68 1.96 -9.72
C GLU A 199 -0.21 2.90 -10.84
N ASP A 200 -0.52 2.53 -12.09
CA ASP A 200 -0.34 3.38 -13.26
C ASP A 200 -1.47 3.13 -14.26
N GLU A 201 -1.96 4.19 -14.88
CA GLU A 201 -3.04 4.12 -15.88
C GLU A 201 -2.61 3.48 -17.21
N GLY A 202 -1.30 3.40 -17.47
CA GLY A 202 -0.71 2.89 -18.71
C GLY A 202 -0.62 1.37 -18.72
N LEU A 203 -1.00 0.72 -19.84
CA LEU A 203 -0.92 -0.75 -19.97
C LEU A 203 0.48 -1.26 -20.32
N ASP A 204 1.33 -0.43 -20.90
CA ASP A 204 2.69 -0.81 -21.29
C ASP A 204 3.72 -0.23 -20.29
N PRO A 205 4.38 -1.08 -19.50
CA PRO A 205 5.37 -0.60 -18.53
C PRO A 205 6.56 0.13 -19.18
N ARG A 206 6.80 -0.07 -20.48
CA ARG A 206 7.89 0.63 -21.21
C ARG A 206 7.56 2.09 -21.49
N GLU A 207 6.27 2.44 -21.50
CA GLU A 207 5.78 3.81 -21.70
C GLU A 207 5.47 4.51 -20.38
N SER A 208 5.47 3.77 -19.28
CA SER A 208 5.21 4.28 -17.94
C SER A 208 6.33 5.23 -17.47
N ARG A 209 5.96 6.47 -17.17
CA ARG A 209 6.88 7.44 -16.55
C ARG A 209 7.34 7.00 -15.17
N ILE A 210 6.48 6.31 -14.43
CA ILE A 210 6.75 5.76 -13.10
C ILE A 210 7.81 4.66 -13.21
N VAL A 211 7.60 3.70 -14.10
CA VAL A 211 8.55 2.60 -14.31
C VAL A 211 9.90 3.13 -14.79
N CYS A 212 9.92 4.08 -15.74
CA CYS A 212 11.16 4.71 -16.22
C CYS A 212 11.90 5.39 -15.05
N MET A 213 11.21 6.20 -14.25
CA MET A 213 11.80 6.88 -13.11
C MET A 213 12.37 5.89 -12.07
N LEU A 214 11.65 4.84 -11.74
CA LEU A 214 12.12 3.82 -10.80
C LEU A 214 13.31 3.02 -11.36
N ASN A 215 13.34 2.75 -12.67
CA ASN A 215 14.48 2.12 -13.33
C ASN A 215 15.75 2.99 -13.21
N ASP A 216 15.64 4.31 -13.36
CA ASP A 216 16.75 5.25 -13.17
C ASP A 216 17.30 5.20 -11.73
N HIS A 217 16.47 4.82 -10.77
CA HIS A 217 16.86 4.59 -9.38
C HIS A 217 17.32 3.14 -9.09
N GLY A 218 17.42 2.27 -10.11
CA GLY A 218 17.92 0.91 -9.98
C GLY A 218 16.87 -0.12 -9.53
N TYR A 219 15.61 0.20 -9.69
CA TYR A 219 14.51 -0.76 -9.55
C TYR A 219 14.26 -1.45 -10.88
N GLU A 220 13.72 -2.66 -10.84
CA GLU A 220 13.37 -3.44 -12.03
C GLU A 220 11.99 -4.07 -11.86
N LEU A 221 11.17 -4.00 -12.90
CA LEU A 221 9.86 -4.63 -12.89
C LEU A 221 10.00 -6.14 -12.70
N CYS A 222 9.36 -6.68 -11.68
CA CYS A 222 9.39 -8.11 -11.36
C CYS A 222 8.03 -8.80 -11.43
N ALA A 223 6.94 -8.05 -11.31
CA ALA A 223 5.59 -8.54 -11.52
C ALA A 223 4.67 -7.40 -11.95
N GLN A 224 3.55 -7.75 -12.57
CA GLN A 224 2.50 -6.83 -12.99
C GLN A 224 1.15 -7.49 -12.74
N ASN A 225 0.22 -6.74 -12.16
CA ASN A 225 -1.18 -7.12 -12.07
C ASN A 225 -1.99 -6.24 -13.01
N VAL A 226 -2.79 -6.84 -13.88
CA VAL A 226 -3.53 -6.12 -14.93
C VAL A 226 -5.01 -6.44 -14.84
N ILE A 227 -5.83 -5.42 -14.60
CA ILE A 227 -7.29 -5.51 -14.69
C ILE A 227 -7.74 -4.72 -15.90
N ILE A 228 -7.90 -5.42 -17.03
CA ILE A 228 -8.17 -4.81 -18.34
C ILE A 228 -9.50 -4.04 -18.37
N LEU A 229 -10.52 -4.54 -17.66
CA LEU A 229 -11.86 -3.92 -17.65
C LEU A 229 -11.85 -2.57 -16.94
N ASP A 230 -11.06 -2.44 -15.89
CA ASP A 230 -10.98 -1.24 -15.05
C ASP A 230 -9.79 -0.35 -15.45
N LYS A 231 -8.98 -0.78 -16.44
CA LYS A 231 -7.75 -0.11 -16.90
C LYS A 231 -6.72 0.13 -15.78
N ILE A 232 -6.75 -0.68 -14.75
CA ILE A 232 -5.83 -0.61 -13.63
C ILE A 232 -4.62 -1.50 -13.94
N ASN A 233 -3.44 -0.94 -13.76
CA ASN A 233 -2.18 -1.67 -13.78
C ASN A 233 -1.41 -1.39 -12.51
N GLU A 234 -1.05 -2.42 -11.81
CA GLU A 234 -0.15 -2.33 -10.69
C GLU A 234 1.19 -2.95 -11.04
N TYR A 235 2.23 -2.17 -10.85
CA TYR A 235 3.60 -2.56 -11.09
C TYR A 235 4.30 -2.88 -9.77
N PHE A 236 5.00 -4.02 -9.74
CA PHE A 236 5.85 -4.44 -8.65
C PHE A 236 7.30 -4.31 -9.09
N LEU A 237 8.02 -3.36 -8.50
CA LEU A 237 9.40 -3.08 -8.86
C LEU A 237 10.34 -3.44 -7.70
N LEU A 238 11.38 -4.21 -8.03
CA LEU A 238 12.34 -4.74 -7.09
C LEU A 238 13.65 -3.93 -7.13
N ASP A 239 14.15 -3.53 -5.96
CA ASP A 239 15.45 -2.88 -5.82
C ASP A 239 16.59 -3.86 -6.13
N ARG A 240 17.25 -3.68 -7.29
CA ARG A 240 18.39 -4.51 -7.73
C ARG A 240 19.72 -4.09 -7.11
N THR A 241 19.79 -2.94 -6.48
CA THR A 241 21.00 -2.52 -5.77
C THR A 241 21.17 -3.26 -4.44
N ASN A 242 20.07 -3.82 -3.90
CA ASN A 242 20.05 -4.58 -2.66
C ASN A 242 20.21 -6.08 -2.92
N LYS A 243 21.45 -6.60 -2.74
CA LYS A 243 21.82 -8.01 -3.00
C LYS A 243 21.20 -9.03 -2.03
N GLN A 244 20.34 -8.62 -1.09
CA GLN A 244 19.84 -9.50 -0.01
C GLN A 244 18.53 -10.23 -0.33
N LEU A 245 18.00 -10.11 -1.54
CA LEU A 245 16.83 -10.90 -1.93
C LEU A 245 17.29 -12.31 -2.37
N PRO A 246 16.75 -13.37 -1.77
CA PRO A 246 16.91 -14.69 -2.33
C PRO A 246 16.17 -14.73 -3.67
N VAL A 247 16.90 -14.77 -4.78
CA VAL A 247 16.34 -15.25 -6.03
C VAL A 247 16.05 -16.73 -5.80
N GLN A 248 14.81 -17.07 -5.45
CA GLN A 248 14.39 -18.46 -5.50
C GLN A 248 14.49 -18.90 -6.97
N ARG A 249 15.49 -19.75 -7.22
CA ARG A 249 15.65 -20.46 -8.49
C ARG A 249 14.67 -21.63 -8.57
#